data_7692381e9c060dfe7f528c8a3dd28412
#
_entry.id   7692381e9c060dfe7f528c8a3dd28412
#
_cell.length_a   1.000
_cell.length_b   1.000
_cell.length_c   1.000
_cell.angle_alpha   90.00
_cell.angle_beta   90.00
_cell.angle_gamma   90.00
#
_symmetry.space_group_name_H-M   'P 1'
#
loop_
_entity.id
_entity.type
_entity.pdbx_description
1 polymer ?
#
loop_
_entity_poly.entity_id
_entity_poly.type
_entity_poly.pdbx_seq_one_letter_code
_entity_poly.pdbx_strand_id
1 'polypeptide(L)'
;MNWHIAAMAHHADLVRLGKLRRLLVNVPPRSLKSIVYSVAFPAFILGHDPTKRLIVVSYGAELSIKHANDFRAIMNSSWYRRVFPATRISKEKNTEAEVTTTRGGYRLTTSIDGTLTGRGGDIIIIDDPLKPVDALSDAKRERVNQWYFNTLLSRLDDKQVGAVIVVMQRLHMNDLSGALLDESEEWTQLKLPAIAEVDEQIAIGNNRFHKRRTGDVLHPTREPQSSLETLQAQSGSDIFAAQYQQSPVPPGGAMIKRAWVRRYEQLPTPQDRRVIQSWDTANKEGGEHDWSVWSWRRSFSLFRARDTTIKWTASAKP
;
A
#
# COMPACT_ATOMS: atom_id res chain seq x y z
N MET A 1 -5.87 -20.43 7.81
CA MET A 1 -5.15 -19.16 7.51
C MET A 1 -5.74 -18.60 6.23
N ASN A 2 -6.14 -17.33 6.22
CA ASN A 2 -6.73 -16.75 5.00
C ASN A 2 -5.65 -16.53 3.92
N TRP A 3 -6.03 -16.63 2.67
CA TRP A 3 -5.16 -16.58 1.49
C TRP A 3 -4.30 -15.30 1.40
N HIS A 4 -4.82 -14.14 1.85
CA HIS A 4 -4.08 -12.87 1.79
C HIS A 4 -2.81 -12.90 2.66
N ILE A 5 -2.80 -13.66 3.76
CA ILE A 5 -1.59 -13.89 4.56
C ILE A 5 -0.56 -14.68 3.75
N ALA A 6 -1.01 -15.72 3.01
CA ALA A 6 -0.12 -16.48 2.14
C ALA A 6 0.45 -15.60 1.00
N ALA A 7 -0.36 -14.70 0.42
CA ALA A 7 0.10 -13.75 -0.57
C ALA A 7 1.17 -12.81 -0.01
N MET A 8 0.93 -12.20 1.16
CA MET A 8 1.91 -11.35 1.83
C MET A 8 3.21 -12.11 2.16
N ALA A 9 3.09 -13.34 2.70
CA ALA A 9 4.24 -14.18 3.04
C ALA A 9 5.05 -14.57 1.80
N HIS A 10 4.37 -14.87 0.68
CA HIS A 10 5.03 -15.16 -0.59
C HIS A 10 5.85 -13.98 -1.11
N HIS A 11 5.27 -12.78 -1.12
CA HIS A 11 6.00 -11.58 -1.55
C HIS A 11 7.16 -11.24 -0.60
N ALA A 12 7.00 -11.45 0.71
CA ALA A 12 8.08 -11.34 1.67
C ALA A 12 9.21 -12.34 1.38
N ASP A 13 8.89 -13.59 1.02
CA ASP A 13 9.89 -14.60 0.67
C ASP A 13 10.62 -14.26 -0.64
N LEU A 14 9.95 -13.65 -1.61
CA LEU A 14 10.62 -13.14 -2.82
C LEU A 14 11.66 -12.05 -2.49
N VAL A 15 11.39 -11.22 -1.48
CA VAL A 15 12.39 -10.25 -0.98
C VAL A 15 13.56 -10.97 -0.33
N ARG A 16 13.31 -11.97 0.53
CA ARG A 16 14.38 -12.79 1.13
C ARG A 16 15.28 -13.46 0.09
N LEU A 17 14.68 -13.92 -1.00
CA LEU A 17 15.39 -14.58 -2.12
C LEU A 17 16.10 -13.58 -3.06
N GLY A 18 16.02 -12.27 -2.80
CA GLY A 18 16.60 -11.22 -3.66
C GLY A 18 15.86 -11.03 -5.01
N LYS A 19 14.70 -11.66 -5.18
CA LYS A 19 13.89 -11.57 -6.41
C LYS A 19 13.05 -10.28 -6.47
N LEU A 20 12.74 -9.69 -5.31
CA LEU A 20 12.11 -8.39 -5.18
C LEU A 20 12.95 -7.50 -4.29
N ARG A 21 13.21 -6.27 -4.72
CA ARG A 21 13.96 -5.28 -3.95
C ARG A 21 13.15 -4.07 -3.55
N ARG A 22 12.07 -3.80 -4.25
CA ARG A 22 11.12 -2.71 -3.96
C ARG A 22 9.73 -3.31 -3.90
N LEU A 23 9.21 -3.47 -2.69
CA LEU A 23 7.89 -4.07 -2.45
C LEU A 23 6.99 -3.08 -1.74
N LEU A 24 5.86 -2.78 -2.34
CA LEU A 24 4.80 -1.95 -1.79
C LEU A 24 3.58 -2.81 -1.50
N VAL A 25 3.12 -2.81 -0.25
CA VAL A 25 1.99 -3.63 0.21
C VAL A 25 0.89 -2.72 0.73
N ASN A 26 -0.21 -2.68 0.01
CA ASN A 26 -1.39 -1.91 0.38
C ASN A 26 -2.54 -2.85 0.74
N VAL A 27 -2.90 -2.88 2.00
CA VAL A 27 -3.97 -3.74 2.53
C VAL A 27 -4.78 -3.00 3.59
N PRO A 28 -6.05 -3.36 3.79
CA PRO A 28 -6.92 -2.73 4.77
C PRO A 28 -6.37 -2.77 6.20
N PRO A 29 -6.89 -1.91 7.10
CA PRO A 29 -6.60 -2.01 8.52
C PRO A 29 -6.86 -3.40 9.06
N ARG A 30 -6.11 -3.80 10.10
CA ARG A 30 -6.27 -5.09 10.80
C ARG A 30 -6.16 -6.36 9.93
N SER A 31 -5.53 -6.27 8.75
CA SER A 31 -5.23 -7.43 7.89
C SER A 31 -3.91 -8.13 8.24
N LEU A 32 -3.41 -7.96 9.46
CA LEU A 32 -2.17 -8.55 10.00
C LEU A 32 -0.89 -8.13 9.27
N LYS A 33 -0.92 -7.06 8.48
CA LYS A 33 0.24 -6.59 7.71
C LYS A 33 1.48 -6.36 8.57
N SER A 34 1.32 -5.65 9.70
CA SER A 34 2.42 -5.35 10.62
C SER A 34 2.98 -6.61 11.28
N ILE A 35 2.10 -7.58 11.64
CA ILE A 35 2.55 -8.87 12.19
C ILE A 35 3.37 -9.64 11.15
N VAL A 36 2.96 -9.64 9.88
CA VAL A 36 3.70 -10.31 8.82
C VAL A 36 5.04 -9.62 8.58
N TYR A 37 5.05 -8.31 8.32
CA TYR A 37 6.25 -7.61 7.83
C TYR A 37 7.14 -7.03 8.92
N SER A 38 6.58 -6.55 10.03
CA SER A 38 7.37 -5.91 11.10
C SER A 38 7.78 -6.88 12.22
N VAL A 39 7.14 -8.06 12.29
CA VAL A 39 7.38 -9.04 13.37
C VAL A 39 7.88 -10.37 12.82
N ALA A 40 7.06 -11.09 12.04
CA ALA A 40 7.36 -12.43 11.58
C ALA A 40 8.47 -12.47 10.52
N PHE A 41 8.43 -11.58 9.53
CA PHE A 41 9.40 -11.54 8.46
C PHE A 41 10.83 -11.24 8.95
N PRO A 42 11.08 -10.25 9.84
CA PRO A 42 12.40 -10.06 10.44
C PRO A 42 12.92 -11.30 11.17
N ALA A 43 12.05 -11.99 11.92
CA ALA A 43 12.43 -13.22 12.59
C ALA A 43 12.78 -14.33 11.58
N PHE A 44 12.03 -14.44 10.50
CA PHE A 44 12.27 -15.40 9.43
C PHE A 44 13.59 -15.13 8.69
N ILE A 45 13.87 -13.87 8.38
CA ILE A 45 15.16 -13.46 7.76
C ILE A 45 16.33 -13.85 8.66
N LEU A 46 16.30 -13.42 9.92
CA LEU A 46 17.38 -13.71 10.87
C LEU A 46 17.50 -15.20 11.20
N GLY A 47 16.42 -15.95 11.05
CA GLY A 47 16.44 -17.40 11.16
C GLY A 47 17.27 -18.05 10.05
N HIS A 48 17.10 -17.59 8.82
CA HIS A 48 17.84 -18.09 7.66
C HIS A 48 19.28 -17.54 7.59
N ASP A 49 19.44 -16.26 7.91
CA ASP A 49 20.74 -15.58 7.91
C ASP A 49 20.86 -14.65 9.13
N PRO A 50 21.46 -15.13 10.23
CA PRO A 50 21.60 -14.35 11.45
C PRO A 50 22.63 -13.22 11.37
N THR A 51 23.23 -12.96 10.21
CA THR A 51 24.12 -11.81 9.96
C THR A 51 23.40 -10.63 9.36
N LYS A 52 22.17 -10.81 8.84
CA LYS A 52 21.38 -9.78 8.18
C LYS A 52 21.02 -8.62 9.12
N ARG A 53 21.02 -7.43 8.56
CA ARG A 53 20.73 -6.17 9.25
C ARG A 53 19.39 -5.62 8.76
N LEU A 54 18.44 -5.48 9.69
CA LEU A 54 17.10 -4.99 9.36
C LEU A 54 16.80 -3.71 10.12
N ILE A 55 16.23 -2.74 9.41
CA ILE A 55 15.66 -1.53 9.98
C ILE A 55 14.14 -1.60 9.82
N VAL A 56 13.41 -1.45 10.92
CA VAL A 56 11.94 -1.44 10.91
C VAL A 56 11.46 -0.10 11.44
N VAL A 57 10.70 0.60 10.62
CA VAL A 57 10.23 1.96 10.87
C VAL A 57 8.71 1.96 10.99
N SER A 58 8.16 2.70 11.95
CA SER A 58 6.71 2.98 12.05
C SER A 58 6.48 4.47 12.31
N TYR A 59 5.23 4.92 12.21
CA TYR A 59 4.92 6.34 12.45
C TYR A 59 5.23 6.82 13.89
N GLY A 60 5.29 5.92 14.86
CA GLY A 60 5.48 6.27 16.26
C GLY A 60 6.33 5.26 17.05
N ALA A 61 7.07 5.76 18.02
CA ALA A 61 8.00 4.97 18.83
C ALA A 61 7.30 3.84 19.61
N GLU A 62 6.13 4.10 20.18
CA GLU A 62 5.38 3.10 20.98
C GLU A 62 4.99 1.88 20.14
N LEU A 63 4.44 2.09 18.94
CA LEU A 63 4.10 1.01 18.03
C LEU A 63 5.34 0.23 17.59
N SER A 64 6.41 0.95 17.31
CA SER A 64 7.70 0.36 16.93
C SER A 64 8.26 -0.54 18.02
N ILE A 65 8.20 -0.10 19.28
CA ILE A 65 8.63 -0.88 20.46
C ILE A 65 7.74 -2.13 20.65
N LYS A 66 6.42 -1.97 20.49
CA LYS A 66 5.49 -3.10 20.56
C LYS A 66 5.89 -4.19 19.56
N HIS A 67 6.11 -3.84 18.31
CA HIS A 67 6.54 -4.81 17.28
C HIS A 67 7.91 -5.42 17.59
N ALA A 68 8.83 -4.66 18.20
CA ALA A 68 10.12 -5.19 18.64
C ALA A 68 9.98 -6.22 19.77
N ASN A 69 9.05 -6.00 20.68
CA ASN A 69 8.76 -6.96 21.75
C ASN A 69 8.09 -8.23 21.23
N ASP A 70 7.13 -8.11 20.31
CA ASP A 70 6.49 -9.24 19.66
C ASP A 70 7.52 -10.07 18.85
N PHE A 71 8.42 -9.41 18.11
CA PHE A 71 9.55 -10.06 17.43
C PHE A 71 10.46 -10.81 18.41
N ARG A 72 10.84 -10.19 19.52
CA ARG A 72 11.69 -10.80 20.55
C ARG A 72 11.03 -12.03 21.16
N ALA A 73 9.70 -11.99 21.36
CA ALA A 73 8.94 -13.13 21.85
C ALA A 73 9.02 -14.31 20.88
N ILE A 74 8.93 -14.07 19.57
CA ILE A 74 9.14 -15.12 18.55
C ILE A 74 10.56 -15.70 18.66
N MET A 75 11.58 -14.88 18.64
CA MET A 75 12.98 -15.32 18.68
C MET A 75 13.31 -16.14 19.94
N ASN A 76 12.64 -15.86 21.05
CA ASN A 76 12.83 -16.56 22.31
C ASN A 76 11.98 -17.82 22.45
N SER A 77 10.99 -18.03 21.58
CA SER A 77 10.13 -19.20 21.66
C SER A 77 10.87 -20.52 21.44
N SER A 78 10.42 -21.59 22.09
CA SER A 78 11.04 -22.90 21.96
C SER A 78 10.94 -23.46 20.54
N TRP A 79 9.81 -23.20 19.85
CA TRP A 79 9.61 -23.65 18.48
C TRP A 79 10.56 -22.94 17.50
N TYR A 80 10.76 -21.62 17.62
CA TYR A 80 11.69 -20.88 16.77
C TYR A 80 13.12 -21.39 16.94
N ARG A 81 13.55 -21.60 18.18
CA ARG A 81 14.89 -22.12 18.49
C ARG A 81 15.13 -23.55 17.96
N ARG A 82 14.07 -24.34 17.80
CA ARG A 82 14.16 -25.67 17.15
C ARG A 82 14.25 -25.54 15.64
N VAL A 83 13.51 -24.63 15.02
CA VAL A 83 13.51 -24.43 13.56
C VAL A 83 14.82 -23.75 13.12
N PHE A 84 15.30 -22.78 13.89
CA PHE A 84 16.51 -22.00 13.59
C PHE A 84 17.56 -22.12 14.71
N PRO A 85 18.20 -23.29 14.85
CA PRO A 85 19.13 -23.55 15.97
C PRO A 85 20.40 -22.68 15.94
N ALA A 86 20.81 -22.18 14.79
CA ALA A 86 21.99 -21.32 14.63
C ALA A 86 21.74 -19.84 15.05
N THR A 87 20.47 -19.44 15.20
CA THR A 87 20.11 -18.05 15.52
C THR A 87 19.85 -17.88 17.00
N ARG A 88 20.60 -17.00 17.65
CA ARG A 88 20.47 -16.66 19.08
C ARG A 88 20.55 -15.15 19.25
N ILE A 89 19.77 -14.61 20.17
CA ILE A 89 19.88 -13.20 20.58
C ILE A 89 21.14 -13.04 21.42
N SER A 90 21.94 -12.01 21.12
CA SER A 90 23.11 -11.62 21.91
C SER A 90 22.65 -11.10 23.28
N LYS A 91 23.40 -11.45 24.32
CA LYS A 91 23.16 -10.91 25.66
C LYS A 91 23.71 -9.49 25.83
N GLU A 92 24.69 -9.08 24.98
CA GLU A 92 25.39 -7.79 25.10
C GLU A 92 24.59 -6.64 24.52
N LYS A 93 23.81 -6.87 23.44
CA LYS A 93 23.00 -5.86 22.78
C LYS A 93 21.58 -6.36 22.56
N ASN A 94 20.76 -6.18 23.55
CA ASN A 94 19.34 -6.51 23.53
C ASN A 94 18.56 -5.41 24.25
N THR A 95 18.33 -4.31 23.56
CA THR A 95 17.55 -3.15 24.04
C THR A 95 16.15 -3.17 23.45
N GLU A 96 15.27 -2.29 23.91
CA GLU A 96 13.93 -2.15 23.32
C GLU A 96 13.97 -1.79 21.83
N ALA A 97 14.92 -0.95 21.42
CA ALA A 97 15.06 -0.49 20.06
C ALA A 97 15.92 -1.40 19.17
N GLU A 98 16.83 -2.19 19.75
CA GLU A 98 17.77 -3.01 18.97
C GLU A 98 17.90 -4.42 19.56
N VAL A 99 17.64 -5.40 18.72
CA VAL A 99 17.90 -6.81 19.03
C VAL A 99 18.99 -7.32 18.11
N THR A 100 20.13 -7.67 18.66
CA THR A 100 21.29 -8.19 17.91
C THR A 100 21.42 -9.69 18.08
N THR A 101 21.79 -10.39 17.01
CA THR A 101 22.10 -11.82 17.06
C THR A 101 23.56 -12.04 17.51
N THR A 102 23.89 -13.25 17.97
CA THR A 102 25.28 -13.65 18.28
C THR A 102 26.19 -13.68 17.04
N ARG A 103 25.62 -13.55 15.83
CA ARG A 103 26.36 -13.52 14.55
C ARG A 103 26.50 -12.10 13.99
N GLY A 104 26.05 -11.08 14.75
CA GLY A 104 26.22 -9.67 14.39
C GLY A 104 25.12 -9.06 13.56
N GLY A 105 24.15 -9.84 13.06
CA GLY A 105 22.94 -9.29 12.45
C GLY A 105 22.04 -8.66 13.50
N TYR A 106 21.12 -7.80 13.07
CA TYR A 106 20.22 -7.12 13.99
C TYR A 106 18.89 -6.73 13.38
N ARG A 107 17.93 -6.48 14.26
CA ARG A 107 16.71 -5.75 13.98
C ARG A 107 16.72 -4.46 14.78
N LEU A 108 16.88 -3.33 14.09
CA LEU A 108 16.79 -1.98 14.65
C LEU A 108 15.34 -1.47 14.46
N THR A 109 14.79 -0.91 15.52
CA THR A 109 13.46 -0.29 15.53
C THR A 109 13.60 1.22 15.64
N THR A 110 12.89 1.96 14.81
CA THR A 110 12.83 3.42 14.87
C THR A 110 11.46 3.94 14.45
N SER A 111 11.23 5.22 14.59
CA SER A 111 10.05 5.93 14.09
C SER A 111 10.44 6.89 12.96
N ILE A 112 9.43 7.40 12.24
CA ILE A 112 9.64 8.55 11.35
C ILE A 112 10.32 9.66 12.14
N ASP A 113 11.32 10.31 11.55
CA ASP A 113 12.23 11.29 12.17
C ASP A 113 13.08 10.74 13.33
N GLY A 114 13.03 9.45 13.61
CA GLY A 114 13.90 8.83 14.60
C GLY A 114 15.37 8.80 14.14
N THR A 115 16.26 8.73 15.11
CA THR A 115 17.71 8.76 14.86
C THR A 115 18.15 7.49 14.13
N LEU A 116 18.70 7.64 12.92
CA LEU A 116 19.30 6.58 12.11
C LEU A 116 20.78 6.83 11.79
N THR A 117 21.38 7.84 12.41
CA THR A 117 22.78 8.24 12.14
C THR A 117 23.74 7.09 12.44
N GLY A 118 24.60 6.76 11.48
CA GLY A 118 25.58 5.68 11.62
C GLY A 118 25.01 4.27 11.60
N ARG A 119 23.72 4.10 11.27
CA ARG A 119 23.06 2.80 11.13
C ARG A 119 22.67 2.55 9.68
N GLY A 120 22.90 1.33 9.22
CA GLY A 120 22.48 0.85 7.89
C GLY A 120 21.74 -0.46 7.99
N GLY A 121 21.26 -0.99 6.87
CA GLY A 121 20.57 -2.27 6.81
C GLY A 121 20.56 -2.88 5.42
N ASP A 122 20.51 -4.20 5.37
CA ASP A 122 20.28 -4.96 4.14
C ASP A 122 18.83 -4.85 3.69
N ILE A 123 17.90 -4.75 4.66
CA ILE A 123 16.46 -4.66 4.41
C ILE A 123 15.87 -3.56 5.31
N ILE A 124 15.13 -2.65 4.69
CA ILE A 124 14.38 -1.61 5.38
C ILE A 124 12.88 -1.89 5.23
N ILE A 125 12.16 -1.90 6.34
CA ILE A 125 10.72 -2.13 6.39
C ILE A 125 10.06 -0.88 6.97
N ILE A 126 9.13 -0.29 6.24
CA ILE A 126 8.36 0.89 6.66
C ILE A 126 6.92 0.45 6.83
N ASP A 127 6.42 0.51 8.04
CA ASP A 127 5.10 0.02 8.44
C ASP A 127 4.22 1.16 8.94
N ASP A 128 3.16 1.45 8.19
CA ASP A 128 2.21 2.54 8.45
C ASP A 128 2.95 3.87 8.78
N PRO A 129 3.65 4.49 7.82
CA PRO A 129 4.52 5.65 8.10
C PRO A 129 3.76 6.92 8.51
N LEU A 130 2.45 6.97 8.31
CA LEU A 130 1.60 8.12 8.57
C LEU A 130 0.34 7.71 9.34
N LYS A 131 -0.05 8.52 10.35
CA LYS A 131 -1.31 8.32 11.06
C LYS A 131 -2.49 8.76 10.20
N PRO A 132 -3.67 8.08 10.27
CA PRO A 132 -4.85 8.51 9.53
C PRO A 132 -5.25 9.97 9.79
N VAL A 133 -5.15 10.45 11.03
CA VAL A 133 -5.48 11.84 11.39
C VAL A 133 -4.52 12.85 10.75
N ASP A 134 -3.31 12.46 10.40
CA ASP A 134 -2.27 13.30 9.81
C ASP A 134 -2.33 13.31 8.28
N ALA A 135 -3.09 12.38 7.70
CA ALA A 135 -3.13 12.18 6.25
C ALA A 135 -3.77 13.34 5.47
N LEU A 136 -4.60 14.16 6.13
CA LEU A 136 -5.20 15.34 5.52
C LEU A 136 -4.27 16.57 5.52
N SER A 137 -3.15 16.52 6.23
CA SER A 137 -2.17 17.60 6.29
C SER A 137 -1.10 17.42 5.22
N ASP A 138 -1.03 18.34 4.25
CA ASP A 138 0.01 18.34 3.21
C ASP A 138 1.40 18.33 3.83
N ALA A 139 1.65 19.19 4.80
CA ALA A 139 2.95 19.31 5.47
C ALA A 139 3.39 17.98 6.14
N LYS A 140 2.45 17.22 6.72
CA LYS A 140 2.79 15.95 7.37
C LYS A 140 3.05 14.84 6.35
N ARG A 141 2.29 14.80 5.24
CA ARG A 141 2.57 13.86 4.14
C ARG A 141 3.92 14.15 3.52
N GLU A 142 4.16 15.40 3.17
CA GLU A 142 5.42 15.86 2.57
C GLU A 142 6.61 15.54 3.47
N ARG A 143 6.51 15.77 4.78
CA ARG A 143 7.55 15.43 5.74
C ARG A 143 7.90 13.93 5.71
N VAL A 144 6.91 13.03 5.63
CA VAL A 144 7.14 11.59 5.53
C VAL A 144 7.83 11.24 4.22
N ASN A 145 7.37 11.81 3.10
CA ASN A 145 7.93 11.58 1.79
C ASN A 145 9.39 12.08 1.73
N GLN A 146 9.66 13.30 2.16
CA GLN A 146 11.02 13.86 2.23
C GLN A 146 11.94 13.06 3.14
N TRP A 147 11.44 12.61 4.30
CA TRP A 147 12.23 11.77 5.19
C TRP A 147 12.64 10.45 4.53
N TYR A 148 11.72 9.84 3.79
CA TYR A 148 12.04 8.64 3.01
C TYR A 148 13.15 8.91 1.98
N PHE A 149 12.99 9.90 1.12
CA PHE A 149 13.93 10.16 0.03
C PHE A 149 15.28 10.69 0.53
N ASN A 150 15.27 11.63 1.48
CA ASN A 150 16.47 12.33 1.92
C ASN A 150 17.27 11.56 3.00
N THR A 151 16.60 10.75 3.81
CA THR A 151 17.22 10.11 4.98
C THR A 151 17.27 8.60 4.84
N LEU A 152 16.13 7.96 4.61
CA LEU A 152 16.02 6.51 4.76
C LEU A 152 16.72 5.73 3.66
N LEU A 153 16.60 6.14 2.40
CA LEU A 153 17.25 5.47 1.28
C LEU A 153 18.76 5.42 1.41
N SER A 154 19.36 6.44 2.04
CA SER A 154 20.79 6.46 2.31
C SER A 154 21.25 5.43 3.35
N ARG A 155 20.31 4.76 4.03
CA ARG A 155 20.58 3.75 5.07
C ARG A 155 20.67 2.33 4.53
N LEU A 156 20.45 2.08 3.25
CA LEU A 156 20.79 0.78 2.66
C LEU A 156 22.30 0.61 2.64
N ASP A 157 22.79 -0.48 3.25
CA ASP A 157 24.23 -0.81 3.28
C ASP A 157 24.76 -1.06 1.87
N ASP A 158 23.97 -1.70 1.03
CA ASP A 158 24.22 -1.87 -0.39
C ASP A 158 22.98 -1.50 -1.20
N LYS A 159 23.10 -0.47 -2.04
CA LYS A 159 21.98 0.02 -2.86
C LYS A 159 21.62 -0.90 -4.02
N GLN A 160 22.55 -1.78 -4.45
CA GLN A 160 22.33 -2.68 -5.58
C GLN A 160 21.54 -3.93 -5.19
N VAL A 161 21.75 -4.43 -3.96
CA VAL A 161 21.09 -5.67 -3.49
C VAL A 161 20.14 -5.45 -2.33
N GLY A 162 20.23 -4.31 -1.65
CA GLY A 162 19.39 -3.96 -0.51
C GLY A 162 17.94 -3.79 -0.90
N ALA A 163 17.04 -4.20 0.00
CA ALA A 163 15.61 -4.17 -0.24
C ALA A 163 14.87 -3.16 0.64
N VAL A 164 13.82 -2.57 0.09
CA VAL A 164 12.87 -1.72 0.82
C VAL A 164 11.46 -2.29 0.66
N ILE A 165 10.79 -2.45 1.79
CA ILE A 165 9.38 -2.85 1.86
C ILE A 165 8.60 -1.72 2.49
N VAL A 166 7.57 -1.23 1.83
CA VAL A 166 6.60 -0.29 2.38
C VAL A 166 5.28 -1.00 2.55
N VAL A 167 4.78 -1.01 3.78
CA VAL A 167 3.53 -1.69 4.14
C VAL A 167 2.60 -0.67 4.78
N MET A 168 1.49 -0.39 4.16
CA MET A 168 0.52 0.57 4.69
C MET A 168 -0.87 0.38 4.11
N GLN A 169 -1.88 0.85 4.81
CA GLN A 169 -3.14 1.21 4.19
C GLN A 169 -2.96 2.53 3.43
N ARG A 170 -3.66 2.71 2.32
CA ARG A 170 -3.69 4.01 1.65
C ARG A 170 -4.52 4.99 2.47
N LEU A 171 -4.06 6.23 2.53
CA LEU A 171 -4.72 7.29 3.29
C LEU A 171 -5.03 8.52 2.43
N HIS A 172 -4.19 8.80 1.45
CA HIS A 172 -4.32 9.95 0.55
C HIS A 172 -3.65 9.63 -0.79
N MET A 173 -3.99 10.35 -1.86
CA MET A 173 -3.34 10.16 -3.17
C MET A 173 -1.83 10.38 -3.07
N ASN A 174 -1.43 11.46 -2.38
CA ASN A 174 -0.04 11.87 -2.19
C ASN A 174 0.56 11.32 -0.86
N ASP A 175 0.09 10.17 -0.37
CA ASP A 175 0.77 9.45 0.71
C ASP A 175 2.07 8.82 0.19
N LEU A 176 2.89 8.24 1.06
CA LEU A 176 4.17 7.65 0.63
C LEU A 176 3.98 6.62 -0.48
N SER A 177 2.92 5.82 -0.43
CA SER A 177 2.61 4.87 -1.51
C SER A 177 2.37 5.56 -2.85
N GLY A 178 1.61 6.66 -2.86
CA GLY A 178 1.36 7.45 -4.07
C GLY A 178 2.66 8.02 -4.63
N ALA A 179 3.44 8.70 -3.79
CA ALA A 179 4.71 9.30 -4.17
C ALA A 179 5.69 8.27 -4.79
N LEU A 180 5.75 7.06 -4.22
CA LEU A 180 6.63 5.99 -4.73
C LEU A 180 6.18 5.43 -6.08
N LEU A 181 4.88 5.31 -6.30
CA LEU A 181 4.34 4.82 -7.57
C LEU A 181 4.44 5.86 -8.69
N ASP A 182 4.37 7.15 -8.34
CA ASP A 182 4.50 8.24 -9.30
C ASP A 182 5.96 8.45 -9.74
N GLU A 183 6.93 8.15 -8.86
CA GLU A 183 8.34 8.43 -9.12
C GLU A 183 9.06 7.31 -9.88
N SER A 184 8.63 6.05 -9.75
CA SER A 184 9.36 4.92 -10.34
C SER A 184 8.49 3.70 -10.59
N GLU A 185 8.66 3.06 -11.75
CA GLU A 185 8.07 1.77 -12.11
C GLU A 185 8.75 0.57 -11.42
N GLU A 186 9.83 0.77 -10.66
CA GLU A 186 10.58 -0.31 -10.00
C GLU A 186 9.82 -0.99 -8.86
N TRP A 187 8.73 -0.39 -8.37
CA TRP A 187 7.96 -0.91 -7.27
C TRP A 187 7.01 -2.03 -7.69
N THR A 188 7.19 -3.21 -7.12
CA THR A 188 6.17 -4.26 -7.19
C THR A 188 5.10 -3.97 -6.16
N GLN A 189 3.88 -3.70 -6.61
CA GLN A 189 2.76 -3.43 -5.71
C GLN A 189 1.92 -4.68 -5.48
N LEU A 190 1.73 -5.06 -4.21
CA LEU A 190 0.69 -5.98 -3.76
C LEU A 190 -0.48 -5.17 -3.18
N LYS A 191 -1.46 -4.87 -4.02
CA LYS A 191 -2.68 -4.15 -3.63
C LYS A 191 -3.80 -5.15 -3.36
N LEU A 192 -4.31 -5.19 -2.12
CA LEU A 192 -5.37 -6.10 -1.70
C LEU A 192 -6.56 -5.31 -1.13
N PRO A 193 -7.50 -4.82 -1.94
CA PRO A 193 -8.67 -4.11 -1.45
C PRO A 193 -9.60 -5.02 -0.63
N ALA A 194 -10.40 -4.44 0.27
CA ALA A 194 -11.38 -5.19 1.07
C ALA A 194 -12.41 -5.91 0.20
N ILE A 195 -12.85 -5.28 -0.88
CA ILE A 195 -13.74 -5.86 -1.89
C ILE A 195 -13.02 -5.77 -3.25
N ALA A 196 -12.92 -6.87 -3.97
CA ALA A 196 -12.27 -6.92 -5.27
C ALA A 196 -13.00 -6.03 -6.28
N GLU A 197 -12.25 -5.18 -6.97
CA GLU A 197 -12.77 -4.27 -8.00
C GLU A 197 -12.70 -4.87 -9.41
N VAL A 198 -11.81 -5.84 -9.60
CA VAL A 198 -11.57 -6.55 -10.86
C VAL A 198 -11.31 -8.03 -10.59
N ASP A 199 -11.46 -8.84 -11.62
CA ASP A 199 -11.04 -10.24 -11.55
C ASP A 199 -9.52 -10.31 -11.60
N GLU A 200 -8.90 -11.00 -10.62
CA GLU A 200 -7.45 -11.04 -10.47
C GLU A 200 -6.96 -12.41 -10.02
N GLN A 201 -5.70 -12.70 -10.30
CA GLN A 201 -4.98 -13.88 -9.82
C GLN A 201 -3.76 -13.42 -9.02
N ILE A 202 -3.74 -13.76 -7.73
CA ILE A 202 -2.72 -13.33 -6.78
C ILE A 202 -1.85 -14.52 -6.39
N ALA A 203 -0.55 -14.38 -6.59
CA ALA A 203 0.41 -15.43 -6.22
C ALA A 203 0.45 -15.62 -4.70
N ILE A 204 0.32 -16.87 -4.26
CA ILE A 204 0.33 -17.28 -2.84
C ILE A 204 1.47 -18.25 -2.52
N GLY A 205 2.45 -18.38 -3.42
CA GLY A 205 3.62 -19.25 -3.27
C GLY A 205 3.42 -20.67 -3.81
N ASN A 206 4.53 -21.39 -3.99
CA ASN A 206 4.56 -22.76 -4.52
C ASN A 206 3.84 -22.91 -5.86
N ASN A 207 4.00 -21.94 -6.76
CA ASN A 207 3.32 -21.86 -8.07
C ASN A 207 1.77 -21.92 -7.96
N ARG A 208 1.22 -21.55 -6.81
CA ARG A 208 -0.22 -21.47 -6.59
C ARG A 208 -0.68 -20.02 -6.65
N PHE A 209 -1.90 -19.84 -7.17
CA PHE A 209 -2.56 -18.55 -7.26
C PHE A 209 -3.94 -18.63 -6.61
N HIS A 210 -4.29 -17.57 -5.90
CA HIS A 210 -5.65 -17.35 -5.46
C HIS A 210 -6.39 -16.55 -6.52
N LYS A 211 -7.52 -17.09 -6.99
CA LYS A 211 -8.41 -16.38 -7.93
C LYS A 211 -9.40 -15.56 -7.13
N ARG A 212 -9.52 -14.31 -7.46
CA ARG A 212 -10.43 -13.36 -6.84
C ARG A 212 -11.30 -12.72 -7.91
N ARG A 213 -12.61 -12.82 -7.77
CA ARG A 213 -13.57 -12.23 -8.69
C ARG A 213 -14.01 -10.86 -8.18
N THR A 214 -14.43 -10.01 -9.09
CA THR A 214 -15.07 -8.73 -8.76
C THR A 214 -16.20 -8.94 -7.74
N GLY A 215 -16.18 -8.19 -6.64
CA GLY A 215 -17.11 -8.33 -5.53
C GLY A 215 -16.64 -9.27 -4.41
N ASP A 216 -15.60 -10.09 -4.61
CA ASP A 216 -15.11 -10.97 -3.56
C ASP A 216 -14.50 -10.19 -2.40
N VAL A 217 -14.93 -10.53 -1.18
CA VAL A 217 -14.44 -9.94 0.06
C VAL A 217 -13.08 -10.55 0.44
N LEU A 218 -12.15 -9.72 0.92
CA LEU A 218 -10.79 -10.13 1.30
C LEU A 218 -10.78 -11.21 2.40
N HIS A 219 -11.62 -11.06 3.40
CA HIS A 219 -11.73 -11.99 4.52
C HIS A 219 -13.17 -12.12 5.01
N PRO A 220 -14.05 -12.84 4.26
CA PRO A 220 -15.49 -12.86 4.52
C PRO A 220 -15.88 -13.42 5.90
N THR A 221 -15.08 -14.35 6.45
CA THR A 221 -15.33 -14.91 7.79
C THR A 221 -15.15 -13.87 8.90
N ARG A 222 -14.26 -12.90 8.71
CA ARG A 222 -13.95 -11.89 9.72
C ARG A 222 -14.71 -10.59 9.49
N GLU A 223 -14.76 -10.14 8.24
CA GLU A 223 -15.40 -8.91 7.79
C GLU A 223 -16.32 -9.25 6.62
N PRO A 224 -17.53 -9.77 6.87
CA PRO A 224 -18.48 -10.04 5.82
C PRO A 224 -18.91 -8.75 5.10
N GLN A 225 -19.45 -8.89 3.91
CA GLN A 225 -19.84 -7.75 3.07
C GLN A 225 -20.75 -6.76 3.82
N SER A 226 -21.72 -7.25 4.58
CA SER A 226 -22.62 -6.41 5.38
C SER A 226 -21.90 -5.53 6.40
N SER A 227 -20.81 -6.05 7.01
CA SER A 227 -19.98 -5.26 7.92
C SER A 227 -19.21 -4.17 7.18
N LEU A 228 -18.70 -4.46 5.98
CA LEU A 228 -18.01 -3.49 5.13
C LEU A 228 -18.95 -2.39 4.62
N GLU A 229 -20.19 -2.75 4.26
CA GLU A 229 -21.24 -1.79 3.88
C GLU A 229 -21.60 -0.86 5.04
N THR A 230 -21.78 -1.41 6.24
CA THR A 230 -22.01 -0.63 7.46
C THR A 230 -20.85 0.33 7.74
N LEU A 231 -19.63 -0.16 7.62
CA LEU A 231 -18.44 0.63 7.83
C LEU A 231 -18.30 1.75 6.79
N GLN A 232 -18.61 1.47 5.53
CA GLN A 232 -18.64 2.48 4.47
C GLN A 232 -19.66 3.57 4.75
N ALA A 233 -20.86 3.19 5.22
CA ALA A 233 -21.88 4.14 5.59
C ALA A 233 -21.48 5.05 6.77
N GLN A 234 -20.74 4.50 7.73
CA GLN A 234 -20.26 5.22 8.91
C GLN A 234 -19.05 6.12 8.64
N SER A 235 -18.08 5.63 7.88
CA SER A 235 -16.82 6.35 7.62
C SER A 235 -16.89 7.31 6.42
N GLY A 236 -17.88 7.12 5.56
CA GLY A 236 -18.00 7.84 4.29
C GLY A 236 -17.24 7.18 3.14
N SER A 237 -17.67 7.50 1.92
CA SER A 237 -17.12 6.90 0.69
C SER A 237 -15.62 7.11 0.51
N ASP A 238 -15.11 8.29 0.84
CA ASP A 238 -13.75 8.69 0.55
C ASP A 238 -12.75 7.99 1.48
N ILE A 239 -13.08 7.91 2.79
CA ILE A 239 -12.29 7.17 3.78
C ILE A 239 -12.30 5.68 3.44
N PHE A 240 -13.46 5.13 3.08
CA PHE A 240 -13.57 3.73 2.69
C PHE A 240 -12.78 3.44 1.42
N ALA A 241 -12.87 4.28 0.39
CA ALA A 241 -12.09 4.14 -0.83
C ALA A 241 -10.59 4.15 -0.55
N ALA A 242 -10.10 5.03 0.30
CA ALA A 242 -8.69 5.08 0.67
C ALA A 242 -8.27 3.86 1.50
N GLN A 243 -8.84 3.70 2.70
CA GLN A 243 -8.30 2.75 3.69
C GLN A 243 -8.70 1.29 3.42
N TYR A 244 -9.89 1.06 2.85
CA TYR A 244 -10.40 -0.29 2.62
C TYR A 244 -10.26 -0.74 1.16
N GLN A 245 -10.45 0.16 0.18
CA GLN A 245 -10.26 -0.17 -1.23
C GLN A 245 -8.85 0.12 -1.75
N GLN A 246 -7.99 0.72 -0.93
CA GLN A 246 -6.62 1.11 -1.32
C GLN A 246 -6.59 2.01 -2.57
N SER A 247 -7.64 2.80 -2.76
CA SER A 247 -7.87 3.69 -3.90
C SER A 247 -8.32 5.06 -3.40
N PRO A 248 -7.41 5.85 -2.81
CA PRO A 248 -7.76 7.19 -2.33
C PRO A 248 -8.22 8.07 -3.49
N VAL A 249 -9.19 8.92 -3.21
CA VAL A 249 -9.75 9.90 -4.14
C VAL A 249 -9.38 11.31 -3.69
N PRO A 250 -9.39 12.32 -4.60
CA PRO A 250 -9.14 13.70 -4.22
C PRO A 250 -10.09 14.16 -3.10
N PRO A 251 -9.65 15.06 -2.19
CA PRO A 251 -10.50 15.65 -1.17
C PRO A 251 -11.74 16.31 -1.79
N GLY A 252 -12.92 16.00 -1.25
CA GLY A 252 -14.20 16.46 -1.81
C GLY A 252 -14.85 15.52 -2.81
N GLY A 253 -14.24 14.36 -3.04
CA GLY A 253 -14.70 13.35 -4.00
C GLY A 253 -14.48 13.77 -5.45
N ALA A 254 -14.68 12.87 -6.39
CA ALA A 254 -14.77 13.25 -7.79
C ALA A 254 -16.00 14.17 -7.98
N MET A 255 -15.81 15.34 -8.59
CA MET A 255 -16.92 16.24 -8.95
C MET A 255 -18.06 15.50 -9.66
N ILE A 256 -17.73 14.37 -10.30
CA ILE A 256 -18.68 13.49 -10.98
C ILE A 256 -18.70 12.15 -10.25
N LYS A 257 -19.78 11.87 -9.53
CA LYS A 257 -19.96 10.58 -8.88
C LYS A 257 -20.15 9.48 -9.92
N ARG A 258 -19.41 8.36 -9.78
CA ARG A 258 -19.52 7.20 -10.70
C ARG A 258 -20.96 6.73 -10.90
N ALA A 259 -21.79 6.83 -9.85
CA ALA A 259 -23.24 6.53 -9.92
C ALA A 259 -24.03 7.42 -10.89
N TRP A 260 -23.49 8.58 -11.27
CA TRP A 260 -24.10 9.47 -12.26
C TRP A 260 -23.76 9.09 -13.70
N VAL A 261 -22.69 8.25 -13.90
CA VAL A 261 -22.24 7.83 -15.23
C VAL A 261 -23.06 6.63 -15.67
N ARG A 262 -23.93 6.84 -16.65
CA ARG A 262 -24.66 5.77 -17.31
C ARG A 262 -23.83 5.25 -18.48
N ARG A 263 -23.65 3.92 -18.55
CA ARG A 263 -23.00 3.24 -19.67
C ARG A 263 -24.08 2.66 -20.59
N TYR A 264 -23.85 2.77 -21.87
CA TYR A 264 -24.71 2.19 -22.91
C TYR A 264 -23.88 1.19 -23.73
N GLU A 265 -24.40 0.01 -23.92
CA GLU A 265 -23.82 -1.00 -24.83
C GLU A 265 -24.15 -0.68 -26.28
N GLN A 266 -25.33 -0.07 -26.54
CA GLN A 266 -25.73 0.37 -27.86
C GLN A 266 -26.15 1.84 -27.81
N LEU A 267 -25.62 2.65 -28.72
CA LEU A 267 -26.04 4.05 -28.85
C LEU A 267 -27.47 4.13 -29.39
N PRO A 268 -28.38 4.90 -28.75
CA PRO A 268 -29.71 5.09 -29.29
C PRO A 268 -29.64 5.65 -30.72
N THR A 269 -30.44 5.10 -31.63
CA THR A 269 -30.50 5.48 -33.04
C THR A 269 -30.81 6.97 -33.18
N PRO A 270 -30.10 7.72 -34.00
CA PRO A 270 -30.33 9.15 -34.13
C PRO A 270 -31.46 9.42 -35.10
N GLN A 271 -32.55 10.00 -34.63
CA GLN A 271 -33.44 10.81 -35.46
C GLN A 271 -33.32 12.24 -34.93
N ASP A 272 -32.90 13.17 -35.78
CA ASP A 272 -32.82 14.62 -35.56
C ASP A 272 -31.94 15.12 -34.41
N ARG A 273 -30.66 14.74 -34.37
CA ARG A 273 -29.78 15.12 -33.27
C ARG A 273 -28.49 15.74 -33.77
N ARG A 274 -28.13 16.90 -33.17
CA ARG A 274 -26.78 17.49 -33.34
C ARG A 274 -25.80 16.77 -32.43
N VAL A 275 -24.66 16.38 -32.98
CA VAL A 275 -23.51 15.89 -32.19
C VAL A 275 -22.61 17.10 -31.94
N ILE A 276 -22.39 17.42 -30.68
CA ILE A 276 -21.48 18.51 -30.28
C ILE A 276 -20.26 17.84 -29.63
N GLN A 277 -19.09 18.17 -30.15
CA GLN A 277 -17.81 17.79 -29.53
C GLN A 277 -17.31 18.99 -28.73
N SER A 278 -17.01 18.76 -27.45
CA SER A 278 -16.41 19.74 -26.56
C SER A 278 -15.02 19.30 -26.19
N TRP A 279 -14.05 20.19 -26.27
CA TRP A 279 -12.68 19.98 -25.87
C TRP A 279 -12.40 20.87 -24.66
N ASP A 280 -11.94 20.23 -23.59
CA ASP A 280 -11.34 20.90 -22.43
C ASP A 280 -9.88 20.51 -22.40
N THR A 281 -9.00 21.46 -22.71
CA THR A 281 -7.57 21.21 -22.80
C THR A 281 -6.87 21.79 -21.59
N ALA A 282 -6.07 20.99 -20.90
CA ALA A 282 -5.23 21.45 -19.81
C ALA A 282 -4.26 22.54 -20.31
N ASN A 283 -4.27 23.70 -19.64
CA ASN A 283 -3.45 24.86 -20.01
C ASN A 283 -2.03 24.85 -19.40
N LYS A 284 -1.71 23.88 -18.52
CA LYS A 284 -0.40 23.77 -17.87
C LYS A 284 0.03 22.30 -17.75
N GLU A 285 1.34 22.09 -17.82
CA GLU A 285 1.95 20.78 -17.52
C GLU A 285 2.22 20.67 -16.01
N GLY A 286 1.88 19.53 -15.42
CA GLY A 286 2.14 19.21 -14.01
C GLY A 286 1.09 18.27 -13.42
N GLY A 287 1.47 17.44 -12.45
CA GLY A 287 0.60 16.42 -11.83
C GLY A 287 -0.59 16.97 -11.04
N GLU A 288 -0.64 18.29 -10.80
CA GLU A 288 -1.73 18.98 -10.08
C GLU A 288 -2.74 19.66 -11.03
N HIS A 289 -2.54 19.54 -12.34
CA HIS A 289 -3.38 20.22 -13.33
C HIS A 289 -4.32 19.23 -14.03
N ASP A 290 -5.49 19.75 -14.40
CA ASP A 290 -6.56 18.98 -15.02
C ASP A 290 -6.10 18.24 -16.28
N TRP A 291 -6.63 17.04 -16.46
CA TRP A 291 -6.43 16.23 -17.66
C TRP A 291 -7.08 16.90 -18.86
N SER A 292 -6.43 16.83 -20.02
CA SER A 292 -7.11 17.17 -21.27
C SER A 292 -8.23 16.18 -21.52
N VAL A 293 -9.45 16.66 -21.48
CA VAL A 293 -10.66 15.83 -21.61
C VAL A 293 -11.39 16.24 -22.87
N TRP A 294 -11.79 15.26 -23.68
CA TRP A 294 -12.73 15.50 -24.76
C TRP A 294 -14.03 14.73 -24.50
N SER A 295 -15.15 15.40 -24.77
CA SER A 295 -16.47 14.81 -24.59
C SER A 295 -17.31 15.00 -25.85
N TRP A 296 -18.10 13.97 -26.15
CA TRP A 296 -19.12 14.03 -27.19
C TRP A 296 -20.46 14.26 -26.53
N ARG A 297 -21.14 15.34 -26.90
CA ARG A 297 -22.53 15.58 -26.50
C ARG A 297 -23.43 15.40 -27.71
N ARG A 298 -24.51 14.62 -27.52
CA ARG A 298 -25.67 14.67 -28.39
C ARG A 298 -26.71 15.54 -27.69
N SER A 299 -27.05 16.70 -28.28
CA SER A 299 -28.13 17.52 -27.74
C SER A 299 -29.45 17.07 -28.35
N PHE A 300 -30.44 16.94 -27.47
CA PHE A 300 -31.83 16.79 -27.87
C PHE A 300 -32.47 18.16 -27.94
N SER A 301 -33.16 18.47 -29.03
CA SER A 301 -33.93 19.70 -29.12
C SER A 301 -35.13 19.61 -28.16
N LEU A 302 -35.20 20.59 -27.28
CA LEU A 302 -36.35 21.05 -26.50
C LEU A 302 -37.00 20.09 -25.42
N PHE A 303 -36.90 20.58 -24.21
CA PHE A 303 -37.66 20.19 -23.01
C PHE A 303 -37.37 18.84 -22.36
N ARG A 304 -36.25 18.77 -21.64
CA ARG A 304 -36.08 18.24 -20.27
C ARG A 304 -34.59 17.98 -19.99
N ALA A 305 -34.05 18.72 -19.05
CA ALA A 305 -32.66 18.69 -18.62
C ALA A 305 -32.31 17.44 -17.78
N ARG A 306 -32.57 16.21 -18.28
CA ARG A 306 -32.26 14.97 -17.53
C ARG A 306 -31.54 13.87 -18.30
N ASP A 307 -31.30 14.00 -19.60
CA ASP A 307 -30.63 12.92 -20.36
C ASP A 307 -29.38 13.43 -21.08
N THR A 308 -28.34 13.71 -20.32
CA THR A 308 -27.03 14.00 -20.86
C THR A 308 -26.14 12.78 -20.73
N THR A 309 -25.81 12.13 -21.85
CA THR A 309 -24.82 11.05 -21.88
C THR A 309 -23.44 11.65 -22.08
N ILE A 310 -22.58 11.49 -21.11
CA ILE A 310 -21.17 11.92 -21.19
C ILE A 310 -20.30 10.67 -21.35
N LYS A 311 -19.59 10.56 -22.46
CA LYS A 311 -18.57 9.52 -22.64
C LYS A 311 -17.20 10.17 -22.40
N TRP A 312 -16.56 9.77 -21.33
CA TRP A 312 -15.21 10.21 -20.99
C TRP A 312 -14.20 9.23 -21.56
N THR A 313 -13.24 9.69 -22.32
CA THR A 313 -12.05 8.93 -22.69
C THR A 313 -10.87 9.80 -22.34
N ALA A 314 -10.06 9.37 -21.38
CA ALA A 314 -8.77 10.00 -21.10
C ALA A 314 -7.80 9.52 -22.18
N SER A 315 -7.18 10.44 -22.89
CA SER A 315 -6.06 10.16 -23.78
C SER A 315 -4.80 10.61 -23.04
N ALA A 316 -3.94 9.66 -22.69
CA ALA A 316 -2.58 10.01 -22.33
C ALA A 316 -1.90 10.61 -23.58
N LYS A 317 -1.24 11.77 -23.44
CA LYS A 317 -0.33 12.25 -24.47
C LYS A 317 0.83 11.25 -24.63
N PRO A 318 1.35 11.07 -25.85
CA PRO A 318 2.54 10.28 -26.09
C PRO A 318 3.77 10.85 -25.40
#